data_6fae4bb383333814f9d43cd492441dfb
#
_entry.id   6fae4bb383333814f9d43cd492441dfb
#
_cell.length_a   1.000
_cell.length_b   1.000
_cell.length_c   1.000
_cell.angle_alpha   90.00
_cell.angle_beta   90.00
_cell.angle_gamma   90.00
#
_symmetry.space_group_name_H-M   'P 1'
#
loop_
_entity.id
_entity.type
_entity.pdbx_description
1 polymer ?
#
loop_
_entity_poly.entity_id
_entity_poly.type
_entity_poly.pdbx_seq_one_letter_code
_entity_poly.pdbx_strand_id
1 'polypeptide(L)'
;MEAVPLGEMRSAAEQLARTFTDTWNNKNGAGYGEAYWPDAELVDPTGQVWDGRDAIAAMHVHLWNGPARNTQVFAKVRRVRPLGTEAMVVDLDVDVAGFSPAPPGAAVHADGKVKTHLKHVVEKRAGDWKIAASQNTFVAAMPPA
;
A
#
# COMPACT_ATOMS: atom_id res chain seq x y z
N MET A 1 -31.84 -9.88 -4.34
CA MET A 1 -30.64 -9.08 -4.23
C MET A 1 -29.39 -9.94 -4.33
N GLU A 2 -28.53 -9.59 -5.22
CA GLU A 2 -27.25 -10.27 -5.36
C GLU A 2 -26.40 -10.06 -4.13
N ALA A 3 -25.86 -11.12 -3.57
CA ALA A 3 -24.81 -11.00 -2.59
C ALA A 3 -23.58 -10.42 -3.26
N VAL A 4 -22.90 -9.46 -2.60
CA VAL A 4 -21.61 -8.99 -3.07
C VAL A 4 -20.67 -10.19 -3.11
N PRO A 5 -19.93 -10.41 -4.22
CA PRO A 5 -19.01 -11.54 -4.29
C PRO A 5 -17.78 -11.27 -3.42
N LEU A 6 -17.93 -11.51 -2.12
CA LEU A 6 -16.85 -11.31 -1.16
C LEU A 6 -15.61 -12.11 -1.53
N GLY A 7 -15.80 -13.29 -2.14
CA GLY A 7 -14.69 -14.11 -2.63
C GLY A 7 -13.90 -13.41 -3.72
N GLU A 8 -14.58 -12.74 -4.65
CA GLU A 8 -13.91 -11.94 -5.70
C GLU A 8 -13.15 -10.76 -5.10
N MET A 9 -13.79 -10.02 -4.19
CA MET A 9 -13.16 -8.88 -3.54
C MET A 9 -11.95 -9.30 -2.69
N ARG A 10 -12.09 -10.37 -1.93
CA ARG A 10 -10.98 -10.89 -1.13
C ARG A 10 -9.83 -11.36 -2.00
N SER A 11 -10.13 -12.05 -3.09
CA SER A 11 -9.08 -12.47 -4.05
C SER A 11 -8.37 -11.28 -4.65
N ALA A 12 -9.11 -10.23 -5.04
CA ALA A 12 -8.52 -9.02 -5.57
C ALA A 12 -7.65 -8.32 -4.51
N ALA A 13 -8.11 -8.23 -3.27
CA ALA A 13 -7.36 -7.62 -2.17
C ALA A 13 -6.05 -8.39 -1.90
N GLU A 14 -6.12 -9.71 -1.85
CA GLU A 14 -4.93 -10.55 -1.65
C GLU A 14 -3.94 -10.40 -2.82
N GLN A 15 -4.44 -10.29 -4.05
CA GLN A 15 -3.60 -10.07 -5.21
C GLN A 15 -2.92 -8.70 -5.15
N LEU A 16 -3.63 -7.65 -4.72
CA LEU A 16 -3.04 -6.33 -4.55
C LEU A 16 -1.95 -6.34 -3.47
N ALA A 17 -2.15 -7.06 -2.39
CA ALA A 17 -1.13 -7.21 -1.34
C ALA A 17 0.11 -7.92 -1.86
N ARG A 18 -0.04 -8.98 -2.66
CA ARG A 18 1.08 -9.70 -3.29
C ARG A 18 1.82 -8.79 -4.28
N THR A 19 1.08 -8.07 -5.11
CA THR A 19 1.68 -7.14 -6.07
C THR A 19 2.47 -6.04 -5.36
N PHE A 20 1.92 -5.47 -4.30
CA PHE A 20 2.63 -4.48 -3.48
C PHE A 20 3.95 -5.06 -2.96
N THR A 21 3.90 -6.22 -2.34
CA THR A 21 5.06 -6.87 -1.77
C THR A 21 6.10 -7.18 -2.84
N ASP A 22 5.69 -7.81 -3.92
CA ASP A 22 6.61 -8.27 -4.96
C ASP A 22 7.24 -7.09 -5.72
N THR A 23 6.45 -6.09 -6.09
CA THR A 23 6.97 -4.95 -6.84
C THR A 23 7.86 -4.06 -5.98
N TRP A 24 7.54 -3.86 -4.71
CA TRP A 24 8.41 -3.16 -3.78
C TRP A 24 9.75 -3.91 -3.64
N ASN A 25 9.69 -5.20 -3.32
CA ASN A 25 10.90 -5.99 -3.04
C ASN A 25 11.78 -6.18 -4.28
N ASN A 26 11.20 -6.14 -5.47
CA ASN A 26 11.93 -6.19 -6.74
C ASN A 26 12.26 -4.79 -7.29
N LYS A 27 11.87 -3.72 -6.60
CA LYS A 27 12.06 -2.33 -7.04
C LYS A 27 11.48 -2.09 -8.44
N ASN A 28 10.32 -2.67 -8.70
CA ASN A 28 9.64 -2.61 -9.99
C ASN A 28 8.61 -1.48 -10.01
N GLY A 29 9.03 -0.29 -10.43
CA GLY A 29 8.18 0.90 -10.44
C GLY A 29 6.98 0.77 -11.37
N ALA A 30 7.17 0.25 -12.57
CA ALA A 30 6.08 0.05 -13.53
C ALA A 30 5.03 -0.91 -12.98
N GLY A 31 5.45 -2.04 -12.41
CA GLY A 31 4.54 -3.02 -11.82
C GLY A 31 3.82 -2.47 -10.59
N TYR A 32 4.51 -1.65 -9.79
CA TYR A 32 3.89 -0.99 -8.63
C TYR A 32 2.76 -0.06 -9.11
N GLY A 33 3.02 0.75 -10.12
CA GLY A 33 2.03 1.67 -10.68
C GLY A 33 0.83 0.97 -11.30
N GLU A 34 1.02 -0.21 -11.89
CA GLU A 34 -0.07 -0.95 -12.53
C GLU A 34 -1.20 -1.34 -11.57
N ALA A 35 -0.94 -1.39 -10.28
CA ALA A 35 -1.96 -1.65 -9.27
C ALA A 35 -2.91 -0.46 -9.04
N TYR A 36 -2.58 0.70 -9.58
CA TYR A 36 -3.32 1.95 -9.39
C TYR A 36 -4.06 2.34 -10.67
N TRP A 37 -5.25 2.90 -10.52
CA TRP A 37 -5.92 3.57 -11.63
C TRP A 37 -5.12 4.80 -12.03
N PRO A 38 -5.17 5.22 -13.33
CA PRO A 38 -4.39 6.38 -13.78
C PRO A 38 -4.65 7.67 -13.01
N ASP A 39 -5.86 7.84 -12.49
CA ASP A 39 -6.30 9.02 -11.72
C ASP A 39 -6.19 8.84 -10.20
N ALA A 40 -5.48 7.83 -9.74
CA ALA A 40 -5.37 7.52 -8.33
C ALA A 40 -4.63 8.61 -7.55
N GLU A 41 -4.93 8.69 -6.25
CA GLU A 41 -4.23 9.56 -5.31
C GLU A 41 -3.59 8.70 -4.22
N LEU A 42 -2.39 9.06 -3.81
CA LEU A 42 -1.74 8.46 -2.64
C LEU A 42 -1.32 9.55 -1.67
N VAL A 43 -1.69 9.40 -0.40
CA VAL A 43 -1.12 10.18 0.69
C VAL A 43 -0.09 9.29 1.38
N ASP A 44 1.17 9.69 1.36
CA ASP A 44 2.24 8.92 1.98
C ASP A 44 2.28 9.14 3.51
N PRO A 45 3.06 8.34 4.26
CA PRO A 45 3.05 8.45 5.72
C PRO A 45 3.57 9.78 6.27
N THR A 46 4.26 10.57 5.45
CA THR A 46 4.73 11.91 5.85
C THR A 46 3.70 13.00 5.56
N GLY A 47 2.56 12.64 4.94
CA GLY A 47 1.49 13.56 4.58
C GLY A 47 1.62 14.17 3.21
N GLN A 48 2.60 13.78 2.40
CA GLN A 48 2.72 14.25 1.02
C GLN A 48 1.69 13.59 0.13
N VAL A 49 1.09 14.37 -0.76
CA VAL A 49 0.05 13.90 -1.69
C VAL A 49 0.68 13.70 -3.06
N TRP A 50 0.42 12.53 -3.65
CA TRP A 50 0.90 12.15 -4.97
C TRP A 50 -0.30 11.85 -5.85
N ASP A 51 -0.49 12.67 -6.88
CA ASP A 51 -1.63 12.56 -7.79
C ASP A 51 -1.24 11.85 -9.07
N GLY A 52 -1.95 10.77 -9.33
CA GLY A 52 -1.81 9.97 -10.54
C GLY A 52 -0.83 8.82 -10.40
N ARG A 53 -1.11 7.77 -11.17
CA ARG A 53 -0.28 6.55 -11.22
C ARG A 53 1.19 6.86 -11.45
N ASP A 54 1.48 7.75 -12.40
CA ASP A 54 2.85 8.01 -12.81
C ASP A 54 3.65 8.70 -11.70
N ALA A 55 3.04 9.65 -10.99
CA ALA A 55 3.66 10.32 -9.85
C ALA A 55 3.89 9.33 -8.71
N ILE A 56 2.92 8.45 -8.45
CA ILE A 56 3.03 7.42 -7.41
C ILE A 56 4.19 6.48 -7.72
N ALA A 57 4.26 5.99 -8.95
CA ALA A 57 5.34 5.09 -9.38
C ALA A 57 6.71 5.77 -9.30
N ALA A 58 6.82 7.00 -9.80
CA ALA A 58 8.08 7.74 -9.81
C ALA A 58 8.58 8.03 -8.39
N MET A 59 7.67 8.35 -7.46
CA MET A 59 8.03 8.58 -6.06
C MET A 59 8.64 7.32 -5.45
N HIS A 60 8.07 6.15 -5.71
CA HIS A 60 8.60 4.89 -5.18
C HIS A 60 9.95 4.55 -5.78
N VAL A 61 10.14 4.76 -7.07
CA VAL A 61 11.46 4.57 -7.70
C VAL A 61 12.51 5.48 -7.05
N HIS A 62 12.16 6.73 -6.79
CA HIS A 62 13.05 7.67 -6.09
C HIS A 62 13.38 7.17 -4.68
N LEU A 63 12.38 6.70 -3.96
CA LEU A 63 12.54 6.18 -2.60
C LEU A 63 13.48 4.95 -2.59
N TRP A 64 13.32 4.05 -3.55
CA TRP A 64 14.14 2.85 -3.68
C TRP A 64 15.58 3.14 -4.14
N ASN A 65 15.83 4.30 -4.73
CA ASN A 65 17.17 4.77 -5.06
C ASN A 65 17.84 5.55 -3.92
N GLY A 66 17.15 5.69 -2.80
CA GLY A 66 17.60 6.42 -1.63
C GLY A 66 17.49 5.61 -0.34
N PRO A 67 16.81 6.15 0.67
CA PRO A 67 16.75 5.52 2.00
C PRO A 67 16.09 4.14 2.04
N ALA A 68 15.25 3.83 1.06
CA ALA A 68 14.56 2.54 0.97
C ALA A 68 15.27 1.53 0.05
N ARG A 69 16.51 1.81 -0.35
CA ARG A 69 17.27 0.98 -1.28
C ARG A 69 17.35 -0.48 -0.85
N ASN A 70 17.57 -0.72 0.42
CA ASN A 70 17.77 -2.06 0.96
C ASN A 70 16.55 -2.57 1.73
N THR A 71 15.38 -1.96 1.50
CA THR A 71 14.19 -2.37 2.22
C THR A 71 13.55 -3.61 1.63
N GLN A 72 12.94 -4.38 2.52
CA GLN A 72 12.05 -5.46 2.18
C GLN A 72 10.74 -5.20 2.92
N VAL A 73 9.62 -5.37 2.23
CA VAL A 73 8.30 -5.23 2.83
C VAL A 73 7.61 -6.56 2.93
N PHE A 74 6.72 -6.64 3.89
CA PHE A 74 5.76 -7.71 4.01
C PHE A 74 4.39 -7.09 4.29
N ALA A 75 3.45 -7.28 3.35
CA ALA A 75 2.11 -6.73 3.46
C ALA A 75 1.10 -7.85 3.70
N LYS A 76 0.20 -7.63 4.64
CA LYS A 76 -0.84 -8.58 5.01
C LYS A 76 -2.19 -7.87 4.96
N VAL A 77 -3.17 -8.49 4.29
CA VAL A 77 -4.55 -7.99 4.31
C VAL A 77 -5.13 -8.18 5.71
N ARG A 78 -5.49 -7.06 6.34
CA ARG A 78 -6.14 -7.07 7.64
C ARG A 78 -7.65 -7.11 7.52
N ARG A 79 -8.21 -6.39 6.54
CA ARG A 79 -9.66 -6.27 6.39
C ARG A 79 -10.03 -5.92 4.96
N VAL A 80 -11.11 -6.51 4.49
CA VAL A 80 -11.79 -6.15 3.24
C VAL A 80 -13.21 -5.71 3.59
N ARG A 81 -13.57 -4.50 3.15
CA ARG A 81 -14.88 -3.92 3.42
C ARG A 81 -15.55 -3.53 2.12
N PRO A 82 -16.61 -4.23 1.70
CA PRO A 82 -17.33 -3.86 0.50
C PRO A 82 -18.00 -2.50 0.63
N LEU A 83 -17.98 -1.72 -0.45
CA LEU A 83 -18.73 -0.49 -0.61
C LEU A 83 -19.59 -0.67 -1.87
N GLY A 84 -20.74 -1.34 -1.74
CA GLY A 84 -21.51 -1.77 -2.89
C GLY A 84 -20.84 -2.95 -3.60
N THR A 85 -21.04 -3.07 -4.91
CA THR A 85 -20.56 -4.21 -5.69
C THR A 85 -19.30 -3.95 -6.50
N GLU A 86 -18.90 -2.68 -6.64
CA GLU A 86 -17.80 -2.28 -7.52
C GLU A 86 -16.72 -1.45 -6.81
N ALA A 87 -16.77 -1.42 -5.49
CA ALA A 87 -15.77 -0.75 -4.68
C ALA A 87 -15.59 -1.47 -3.35
N MET A 88 -14.41 -1.33 -2.79
CA MET A 88 -14.09 -1.86 -1.46
C MET A 88 -13.00 -1.02 -0.80
N VAL A 89 -12.96 -1.08 0.52
CA VAL A 89 -11.82 -0.59 1.29
C VAL A 89 -10.99 -1.80 1.69
N VAL A 90 -9.69 -1.75 1.42
CA VAL A 90 -8.73 -2.78 1.81
C VAL A 90 -7.74 -2.18 2.79
N ASP A 91 -7.65 -2.78 3.96
CA ASP A 91 -6.68 -2.39 4.98
C ASP A 91 -5.54 -3.40 5.00
N LEU A 92 -4.32 -2.91 4.91
CA LEU A 92 -3.10 -3.72 4.98
C LEU A 92 -2.28 -3.31 6.20
N ASP A 93 -1.73 -4.31 6.87
CA ASP A 93 -0.63 -4.09 7.80
C ASP A 93 0.66 -4.36 7.06
N VAL A 94 1.59 -3.41 7.11
CA VAL A 94 2.85 -3.48 6.36
C VAL A 94 4.01 -3.35 7.33
N ASP A 95 4.94 -4.29 7.24
CA ASP A 95 6.23 -4.23 7.92
C ASP A 95 7.31 -3.90 6.90
N VAL A 96 8.18 -2.95 7.21
CA VAL A 96 9.28 -2.53 6.35
C VAL A 96 10.58 -2.67 7.13
N ALA A 97 11.47 -3.54 6.67
CA ALA A 97 12.80 -3.70 7.22
C ALA A 97 13.83 -3.03 6.30
N GLY A 98 14.88 -2.47 6.87
CA GLY A 98 16.04 -2.04 6.11
C GLY A 98 16.11 -0.58 5.69
N PHE A 99 15.26 0.31 6.23
CA PHE A 99 15.43 1.73 5.99
C PHE A 99 16.78 2.23 6.52
N SER A 100 17.42 3.11 5.74
CA SER A 100 18.68 3.72 6.14
C SER A 100 18.83 5.11 5.52
N PRO A 101 18.44 6.19 6.23
CA PRO A 101 17.78 6.23 7.53
C PRO A 101 16.27 5.99 7.45
N ALA A 102 15.63 5.80 8.58
CA ALA A 102 14.17 5.76 8.64
C ALA A 102 13.59 7.12 8.24
N PRO A 103 12.42 7.14 7.56
CA PRO A 103 11.81 8.40 7.13
C PRO A 103 11.40 9.28 8.32
N PRO A 104 11.27 10.61 8.11
CA PRO A 104 10.76 11.50 9.14
C PRO A 104 9.41 11.03 9.67
N GLY A 105 9.25 11.02 10.98
CA GLY A 105 8.02 10.59 11.63
C GLY A 105 7.87 9.08 11.80
N ALA A 106 8.75 8.29 11.20
CA ALA A 106 8.73 6.83 11.37
C ALA A 106 9.33 6.44 12.72
N ALA A 107 8.70 5.45 13.36
CA ALA A 107 9.28 4.80 14.53
C ALA A 107 9.86 3.46 14.13
N VAL A 108 11.05 3.14 14.62
CA VAL A 108 11.62 1.81 14.47
C VAL A 108 11.19 1.00 15.69
N HIS A 109 10.45 -0.08 15.46
CA HIS A 109 9.95 -0.94 16.52
C HIS A 109 11.05 -1.86 17.07
N ALA A 110 10.76 -2.56 18.16
CA ALA A 110 11.73 -3.42 18.84
C ALA A 110 12.30 -4.51 17.92
N ASP A 111 11.54 -4.95 16.91
CA ASP A 111 11.97 -5.93 15.92
C ASP A 111 12.83 -5.32 14.79
N GLY A 112 13.16 -4.03 14.87
CA GLY A 112 13.95 -3.32 13.87
C GLY A 112 13.19 -2.86 12.65
N LYS A 113 11.86 -3.00 12.65
CA LYS A 113 11.02 -2.66 11.50
C LYS A 113 10.26 -1.37 11.70
N VAL A 114 10.01 -0.68 10.59
CA VAL A 114 9.01 0.39 10.50
C VAL A 114 7.69 -0.27 10.11
N LYS A 115 6.61 0.13 10.77
CA LYS A 115 5.29 -0.45 10.50
C LYS A 115 4.34 0.63 9.99
N THR A 116 3.51 0.27 9.05
CA THR A 116 2.47 1.17 8.54
C THR A 116 1.13 0.45 8.46
N HIS A 117 0.06 1.24 8.55
CA HIS A 117 -1.26 0.86 8.10
C HIS A 117 -1.51 1.51 6.76
N LEU A 118 -1.77 0.71 5.75
CA LEU A 118 -2.04 1.17 4.40
C LEU A 118 -3.51 0.90 4.08
N LYS A 119 -4.25 1.96 3.82
CA LYS A 119 -5.66 1.86 3.48
C LYS A 119 -5.84 2.20 2.00
N HIS A 120 -6.44 1.27 1.26
CA HIS A 120 -6.78 1.45 -0.14
C HIS A 120 -8.29 1.58 -0.34
N VAL A 121 -8.70 2.52 -1.17
CA VAL A 121 -10.02 2.46 -1.82
C VAL A 121 -9.79 1.82 -3.19
N VAL A 122 -10.44 0.70 -3.42
CA VAL A 122 -10.26 -0.10 -4.63
C VAL A 122 -11.56 -0.12 -5.41
N GLU A 123 -11.48 0.21 -6.69
CA GLU A 123 -12.62 0.25 -7.58
C GLU A 123 -12.48 -0.75 -8.72
N LYS A 124 -13.61 -1.36 -9.06
CA LYS A 124 -13.70 -2.20 -10.25
C LYS A 124 -14.12 -1.34 -11.43
N ARG A 125 -13.31 -1.30 -12.47
CA ARG A 125 -13.60 -0.60 -13.72
C ARG A 125 -13.31 -1.55 -14.87
N ALA A 126 -14.30 -1.75 -15.76
CA ALA A 126 -14.17 -2.66 -16.91
C ALA A 126 -13.66 -4.06 -16.52
N GLY A 127 -14.11 -4.56 -15.40
CA GLY A 127 -13.75 -5.90 -14.92
C GLY A 127 -12.48 -6.00 -14.09
N ASP A 128 -11.69 -4.92 -13.99
CA ASP A 128 -10.42 -4.91 -13.26
C ASP A 128 -10.55 -4.18 -11.92
N TRP A 129 -9.96 -4.76 -10.89
CA TRP A 129 -9.85 -4.15 -9.56
C TRP A 129 -8.50 -3.45 -9.42
N LYS A 130 -8.50 -2.12 -9.28
CA LYS A 130 -7.28 -1.36 -9.02
C LYS A 130 -7.54 -0.29 -7.97
N ILE A 131 -6.46 0.24 -7.44
CA ILE A 131 -6.51 1.24 -6.37
C ILE A 131 -6.87 2.60 -6.94
N ALA A 132 -7.90 3.23 -6.38
CA ALA A 132 -8.32 4.59 -6.72
C ALA A 132 -7.76 5.64 -5.78
N ALA A 133 -7.54 5.27 -4.51
CA ALA A 133 -6.96 6.14 -3.51
C ALA A 133 -6.29 5.33 -2.43
N SER A 134 -5.22 5.86 -1.88
CA SER A 134 -4.52 5.22 -0.76
C SER A 134 -4.10 6.25 0.27
N GLN A 135 -4.12 5.86 1.53
CA GLN A 135 -3.49 6.61 2.59
C GLN A 135 -2.66 5.66 3.45
N ASN A 136 -1.40 6.02 3.65
CA ASN A 136 -0.48 5.27 4.46
C ASN A 136 -0.18 6.05 5.75
N THR A 137 -0.04 5.33 6.86
CA THR A 137 0.16 5.94 8.17
C THR A 137 1.21 5.14 8.93
N PHE A 138 2.22 5.83 9.48
CA PHE A 138 3.17 5.18 10.36
C PHE A 138 2.48 4.75 11.66
N VAL A 139 2.83 3.55 12.11
CA VAL A 139 2.44 3.06 13.43
C VAL A 139 3.51 3.49 14.42
N ALA A 140 3.13 4.30 15.38
CA ALA A 140 4.05 4.74 16.42
C ALA A 140 4.44 3.56 17.31
N ALA A 141 5.69 3.54 17.77
CA ALA A 141 6.09 2.58 18.80
C ALA A 141 5.46 3.01 20.12
N MET A 142 4.65 2.11 20.72
CA MET A 142 4.02 2.42 21.98
C MET A 142 5.04 2.34 23.10
N PRO A 143 5.02 3.27 24.06
CA PRO A 143 5.88 3.17 25.23
C PRO A 143 5.48 1.93 26.04
N PRO A 144 6.41 1.32 26.79
CA PRO A 144 6.08 0.25 27.71
C PRO A 144 5.02 0.70 28.70
N ALA A 145 4.10 -0.22 29.03
CA ALA A 145 3.05 0.06 30.00
C ALA A 145 3.64 0.27 31.41
#